data_83138135116a5bc955d246871eb51b01
#
_entry.id   83138135116a5bc955d246871eb51b01
#
_cell.length_a   1.000
_cell.length_b   1.000
_cell.length_c   1.000
_cell.angle_alpha   90.00
_cell.angle_beta   90.00
_cell.angle_gamma   90.00
#
_symmetry.space_group_name_H-M   'P 1'
#
loop_
_entity.id
_entity.type
_entity.pdbx_description
1 polymer ?
#
loop_
_entity_poly.entity_id
_entity_poly.type
_entity_poly.pdbx_seq_one_letter_code
_entity_poly.pdbx_strand_id
1 'polypeptide(L)'
;NSVRKLTDKMGFVTYKTLVGNYMTSLDMAGASVTFLKLDDELKALLDYPVNTPALTWGAADDEAQAAVDAVRALAKAMGVANLPEHHAAKKKAEKAAAKQENAVYEVKGKPVYGEKLNTAAMVEIVDKMADVIIENEVPFCDADKMGDGDFGMSIAKGFKQLKADWASRKKGNIGEFLVSCSEIIKEYCGGASGPIWGSAFKYAGKAAGSKEEVDLAGLAEIMQAANTGVYETGKRSFGKGAVVGDKTLVDALKPCAEALEAAAKAGDKMKAGLD
;
A
#
# COMPACT_ATOMS: atom_id res chain seq x y z
N ASN A 1 -23.16 0.78 -15.66
CA ASN A 1 -24.48 1.35 -16.00
C ASN A 1 -24.68 2.80 -15.54
N SER A 2 -24.26 3.18 -14.33
CA SER A 2 -24.46 4.56 -13.81
C SER A 2 -23.65 5.61 -14.55
N VAL A 3 -22.36 5.33 -14.85
CA VAL A 3 -21.49 6.23 -15.61
C VAL A 3 -22.04 6.46 -17.02
N ARG A 4 -22.44 5.40 -17.73
CA ARG A 4 -23.02 5.52 -19.07
C ARG A 4 -24.30 6.37 -19.07
N LYS A 5 -25.19 6.15 -18.11
CA LYS A 5 -26.40 6.98 -17.97
C LYS A 5 -26.08 8.46 -17.71
N LEU A 6 -24.99 8.73 -17.00
CA LEU A 6 -24.55 10.11 -16.75
C LEU A 6 -23.98 10.75 -18.01
N THR A 7 -23.12 10.04 -18.74
CA THR A 7 -22.53 10.53 -20.01
C THR A 7 -23.60 10.75 -21.07
N ASP A 8 -24.59 9.85 -21.18
CA ASP A 8 -25.71 10.01 -22.10
C ASP A 8 -26.55 11.29 -21.77
N LYS A 9 -26.76 11.56 -20.46
CA LYS A 9 -27.43 12.80 -20.01
C LYS A 9 -26.60 14.06 -20.31
N MET A 10 -25.28 13.95 -20.37
CA MET A 10 -24.39 15.06 -20.73
C MET A 10 -24.26 15.25 -22.25
N GLY A 11 -24.94 14.44 -23.07
CA GLY A 11 -24.92 14.53 -24.51
C GLY A 11 -23.72 13.84 -25.19
N PHE A 12 -22.97 13.01 -24.47
CA PHE A 12 -21.91 12.23 -25.08
C PHE A 12 -22.46 11.00 -25.77
N VAL A 13 -21.99 10.74 -27.00
CA VAL A 13 -22.25 9.49 -27.72
C VAL A 13 -21.20 8.47 -27.35
N THR A 14 -21.55 7.47 -26.57
CA THR A 14 -20.64 6.41 -26.16
C THR A 14 -20.49 5.37 -27.26
N TYR A 15 -19.32 5.28 -27.87
CA TYR A 15 -19.01 4.30 -28.93
C TYR A 15 -18.79 2.91 -28.35
N LYS A 16 -17.89 2.77 -27.39
CA LYS A 16 -17.55 1.49 -26.74
C LYS A 16 -17.39 1.69 -25.23
N THR A 17 -17.85 0.72 -24.46
CA THR A 17 -17.64 0.69 -23.00
C THR A 17 -16.91 -0.60 -22.63
N LEU A 18 -15.74 -0.45 -22.02
CA LEU A 18 -14.94 -1.55 -21.54
C LEU A 18 -14.98 -1.55 -20.02
N VAL A 19 -15.32 -2.68 -19.42
CA VAL A 19 -15.39 -2.86 -17.97
C VAL A 19 -14.61 -4.10 -17.60
N GLY A 20 -13.56 -3.95 -16.82
CA GLY A 20 -12.71 -5.07 -16.42
C GLY A 20 -11.57 -4.63 -15.53
N ASN A 21 -10.76 -5.58 -15.12
CA ASN A 21 -9.57 -5.37 -14.30
C ASN A 21 -8.36 -5.08 -15.20
N TYR A 22 -8.37 -3.91 -15.84
CA TYR A 22 -7.31 -3.49 -16.79
C TYR A 22 -6.10 -2.87 -16.12
N MET A 23 -6.25 -2.43 -14.88
CA MET A 23 -5.16 -1.91 -14.06
C MET A 23 -4.78 -2.97 -13.03
N THR A 24 -3.57 -3.46 -13.16
CA THR A 24 -3.00 -4.49 -12.28
C THR A 24 -2.19 -3.85 -11.15
N SER A 25 -2.75 -2.84 -10.49
CA SER A 25 -2.12 -2.28 -9.29
C SER A 25 -2.28 -3.24 -8.12
N LEU A 26 -1.19 -3.36 -7.36
CA LEU A 26 -1.06 -4.28 -6.24
C LEU A 26 -2.19 -4.05 -5.22
N ASP A 27 -3.18 -4.96 -5.23
CA ASP A 27 -4.14 -5.16 -4.14
C ASP A 27 -4.78 -3.86 -3.60
N MET A 28 -5.13 -2.95 -4.53
CA MET A 28 -5.76 -1.67 -4.20
C MET A 28 -7.25 -1.73 -4.49
N ALA A 29 -8.05 -1.25 -3.53
CA ALA A 29 -9.47 -1.02 -3.73
C ALA A 29 -9.68 0.34 -4.43
N GLY A 30 -10.11 0.30 -5.68
CA GLY A 30 -10.36 1.52 -6.45
C GLY A 30 -11.01 1.25 -7.79
N ALA A 31 -11.50 2.30 -8.43
CA ALA A 31 -12.01 2.25 -9.79
C ALA A 31 -11.50 3.47 -10.56
N SER A 32 -11.04 3.23 -11.77
CA SER A 32 -10.67 4.28 -12.71
C SER A 32 -11.73 4.37 -13.81
N VAL A 33 -12.09 5.59 -14.17
CA VAL A 33 -12.98 5.85 -15.30
C VAL A 33 -12.23 6.73 -16.29
N THR A 34 -11.92 6.15 -17.45
CA THR A 34 -11.18 6.84 -18.51
C THR A 34 -12.12 7.13 -19.69
N PHE A 35 -12.11 8.37 -20.16
CA PHE A 35 -12.80 8.78 -21.37
C PHE A 35 -11.78 9.08 -22.45
N LEU A 36 -11.94 8.43 -23.60
CA LEU A 36 -11.12 8.67 -24.78
C LEU A 36 -12.00 9.27 -25.89
N LYS A 37 -11.61 10.45 -26.37
CA LYS A 37 -12.25 11.04 -27.56
C LYS A 37 -11.73 10.30 -28.79
N LEU A 38 -12.65 9.77 -29.58
CA LEU A 38 -12.33 8.96 -30.74
C LEU A 38 -12.52 9.78 -32.03
N ASP A 39 -11.55 9.67 -32.91
CA ASP A 39 -11.66 9.89 -34.34
C ASP A 39 -11.90 8.55 -35.07
N ASP A 40 -11.94 8.56 -36.38
CA ASP A 40 -12.26 7.36 -37.18
C ASP A 40 -11.11 6.35 -37.17
N GLU A 41 -9.86 6.81 -37.06
CA GLU A 41 -8.67 5.94 -36.94
C GLU A 41 -8.66 5.19 -35.61
N LEU A 42 -8.89 5.90 -34.51
CA LEU A 42 -9.00 5.29 -33.18
C LEU A 42 -10.18 4.34 -33.04
N LYS A 43 -11.31 4.63 -33.71
CA LYS A 43 -12.43 3.69 -33.77
C LYS A 43 -12.04 2.39 -34.48
N ALA A 44 -11.38 2.51 -35.65
CA ALA A 44 -10.91 1.34 -36.38
C ALA A 44 -9.92 0.49 -35.56
N LEU A 45 -9.00 1.13 -34.84
CA LEU A 45 -8.08 0.45 -33.92
C LEU A 45 -8.80 -0.22 -32.75
N LEU A 46 -9.81 0.43 -32.18
CA LEU A 46 -10.62 -0.14 -31.10
C LEU A 46 -11.50 -1.32 -31.53
N ASP A 47 -11.87 -1.38 -32.81
CA ASP A 47 -12.64 -2.51 -33.35
C ASP A 47 -11.78 -3.68 -33.76
N TYR A 48 -10.46 -3.49 -33.80
CA TYR A 48 -9.54 -4.59 -34.10
C TYR A 48 -9.65 -5.67 -33.02
N PRO A 49 -9.70 -6.94 -33.40
CA PRO A 49 -9.79 -8.04 -32.44
C PRO A 49 -8.59 -8.07 -31.49
N VAL A 50 -8.86 -8.23 -30.20
CA VAL A 50 -7.82 -8.28 -29.16
C VAL A 50 -8.03 -9.53 -28.32
N ASN A 51 -6.95 -10.26 -28.13
CA ASN A 51 -6.92 -11.41 -27.23
C ASN A 51 -5.70 -11.33 -26.31
N THR A 52 -5.92 -10.89 -25.08
CA THR A 52 -4.90 -10.85 -24.03
C THR A 52 -5.46 -11.47 -22.75
N PRO A 53 -4.63 -11.88 -21.77
CA PRO A 53 -5.12 -12.39 -20.48
C PRO A 53 -6.05 -11.43 -19.73
N ALA A 54 -5.92 -10.13 -19.97
CA ALA A 54 -6.72 -9.10 -19.30
C ALA A 54 -7.97 -8.70 -20.10
N LEU A 55 -7.96 -8.89 -21.43
CA LEU A 55 -8.97 -8.34 -22.30
C LEU A 55 -9.10 -9.16 -23.59
N THR A 56 -10.32 -9.57 -23.88
CA THR A 56 -10.68 -10.23 -25.13
C THR A 56 -11.93 -9.59 -25.70
N TRP A 57 -11.88 -9.15 -26.97
CA TRP A 57 -13.05 -8.77 -27.77
C TRP A 57 -12.82 -9.05 -29.26
N GLY A 58 -13.87 -9.03 -30.03
CA GLY A 58 -13.88 -9.41 -31.43
C GLY A 58 -14.57 -10.76 -31.66
N ALA A 59 -14.46 -11.33 -32.85
CA ALA A 59 -15.03 -12.65 -33.13
C ALA A 59 -14.43 -13.67 -32.16
N ALA A 60 -15.28 -14.40 -31.47
CA ALA A 60 -14.84 -15.51 -30.63
C ALA A 60 -14.30 -16.61 -31.54
N ASP A 61 -13.01 -16.66 -31.71
CA ASP A 61 -12.34 -17.80 -32.30
C ASP A 61 -12.27 -18.91 -31.24
N ASP A 62 -12.64 -20.13 -31.64
CA ASP A 62 -12.46 -21.32 -30.79
C ASP A 62 -10.99 -21.48 -30.35
N GLU A 63 -10.04 -21.01 -31.17
CA GLU A 63 -8.61 -20.93 -30.83
C GLU A 63 -8.30 -19.96 -29.67
N ALA A 64 -8.95 -18.81 -29.65
CA ALA A 64 -8.77 -17.84 -28.56
C ALA A 64 -9.29 -18.39 -27.23
N GLN A 65 -10.42 -19.06 -27.24
CA GLN A 65 -10.97 -19.72 -26.06
C GLN A 65 -10.07 -20.87 -25.59
N ALA A 66 -9.56 -21.67 -26.52
CA ALA A 66 -8.61 -22.75 -26.24
C ALA A 66 -7.32 -22.22 -25.59
N ALA A 67 -6.79 -21.09 -26.05
CA ALA A 67 -5.62 -20.42 -25.45
C ALA A 67 -5.89 -19.95 -24.03
N VAL A 68 -7.05 -19.35 -23.76
CA VAL A 68 -7.47 -18.95 -22.40
C VAL A 68 -7.58 -20.15 -21.47
N ASP A 69 -8.16 -21.25 -21.95
CA ASP A 69 -8.32 -22.46 -21.15
C ASP A 69 -6.98 -23.16 -20.91
N ALA A 70 -6.04 -23.11 -21.87
CA ALA A 70 -4.67 -23.59 -21.70
C ALA A 70 -3.90 -22.78 -20.63
N VAL A 71 -4.03 -21.45 -20.63
CA VAL A 71 -3.41 -20.58 -19.60
C VAL A 71 -4.02 -20.86 -18.23
N ARG A 72 -5.32 -21.07 -18.12
CA ARG A 72 -5.98 -21.46 -16.87
C ARG A 72 -5.50 -22.81 -16.35
N ALA A 73 -5.34 -23.78 -17.26
CA ALA A 73 -4.82 -25.10 -16.92
C ALA A 73 -3.38 -25.02 -16.43
N LEU A 74 -2.54 -24.22 -17.08
CA LEU A 74 -1.16 -23.98 -16.67
C LEU A 74 -1.07 -23.29 -15.31
N ALA A 75 -1.86 -22.24 -15.08
CA ALA A 75 -1.94 -21.55 -13.79
C ALA A 75 -2.34 -22.51 -12.66
N LYS A 76 -3.31 -23.41 -12.93
CA LYS A 76 -3.72 -24.45 -11.99
C LYS A 76 -2.58 -25.44 -11.71
N ALA A 77 -1.85 -25.88 -12.73
CA ALA A 77 -0.71 -26.77 -12.59
C ALA A 77 0.46 -26.13 -11.82
N MET A 78 0.62 -24.81 -11.90
CA MET A 78 1.62 -24.04 -11.15
C MET A 78 1.19 -23.69 -9.72
N GLY A 79 0.03 -24.16 -9.25
CA GLY A 79 -0.48 -23.88 -7.91
C GLY A 79 -0.99 -22.46 -7.73
N VAL A 80 -1.22 -21.73 -8.83
CA VAL A 80 -1.86 -20.42 -8.78
C VAL A 80 -3.35 -20.62 -8.49
N ALA A 81 -3.85 -20.05 -7.40
CA ALA A 81 -5.22 -20.23 -6.94
C ALA A 81 -6.26 -19.92 -8.04
N ASN A 82 -7.25 -20.80 -8.19
CA ASN A 82 -8.38 -20.55 -9.08
C ASN A 82 -9.16 -19.32 -8.63
N LEU A 83 -9.63 -18.49 -9.57
CA LEU A 83 -10.49 -17.34 -9.32
C LEU A 83 -11.65 -17.60 -8.34
N PRO A 84 -12.37 -18.74 -8.39
CA PRO A 84 -13.40 -19.09 -7.40
C PRO A 84 -12.87 -19.33 -5.99
N GLU A 85 -11.68 -19.92 -5.84
CA GLU A 85 -11.04 -20.16 -4.54
C GLU A 85 -10.50 -18.86 -3.94
N HIS A 86 -10.04 -17.92 -4.79
CA HIS A 86 -9.63 -16.59 -4.35
C HIS A 86 -10.82 -15.82 -3.74
N HIS A 87 -12.01 -15.91 -4.34
CA HIS A 87 -13.23 -15.32 -3.77
C HIS A 87 -13.65 -15.98 -2.46
N ALA A 88 -13.48 -17.29 -2.31
CA ALA A 88 -13.77 -17.99 -1.06
C ALA A 88 -12.74 -17.67 0.03
N ALA A 89 -11.47 -17.55 -0.31
CA ALA A 89 -10.40 -17.12 0.58
C ALA A 89 -10.58 -15.65 1.01
N LYS A 90 -10.98 -14.78 0.08
CA LYS A 90 -11.30 -13.37 0.38
C LYS A 90 -12.48 -13.26 1.35
N LYS A 91 -13.58 -13.99 1.12
CA LYS A 91 -14.72 -14.03 2.05
C LYS A 91 -14.35 -14.61 3.43
N LYS A 92 -13.42 -15.58 3.49
CA LYS A 92 -12.93 -16.13 4.77
C LYS A 92 -12.01 -15.13 5.49
N ALA A 93 -11.17 -14.43 4.74
CA ALA A 93 -10.33 -13.34 5.25
C ALA A 93 -11.18 -12.14 5.71
N GLU A 94 -12.20 -11.74 4.94
CA GLU A 94 -13.16 -10.69 5.31
C GLU A 94 -13.94 -11.06 6.59
N LYS A 95 -14.36 -12.34 6.74
CA LYS A 95 -14.99 -12.82 8.00
C LYS A 95 -14.02 -12.87 9.17
N ALA A 96 -12.75 -13.18 8.95
CA ALA A 96 -11.72 -13.14 9.99
C ALA A 96 -11.36 -11.70 10.35
N ALA A 97 -11.27 -10.79 9.36
CA ALA A 97 -11.09 -9.36 9.57
C ALA A 97 -12.26 -8.75 10.35
N ALA A 98 -13.51 -9.01 9.96
CA ALA A 98 -14.70 -8.54 10.66
C ALA A 98 -14.77 -9.05 12.12
N LYS A 99 -14.21 -10.22 12.41
CA LYS A 99 -14.09 -10.73 13.79
C LYS A 99 -12.96 -10.04 14.57
N GLN A 100 -11.91 -9.55 13.88
CA GLN A 100 -10.83 -8.74 14.47
C GLN A 100 -11.22 -7.27 14.64
N GLU A 101 -12.07 -6.71 13.77
CA GLU A 101 -12.55 -5.32 13.84
C GLU A 101 -13.27 -4.99 15.17
N ASN A 102 -13.86 -5.99 15.82
CA ASN A 102 -14.54 -5.81 17.11
C ASN A 102 -13.66 -6.10 18.34
N ALA A 103 -12.39 -6.47 18.14
CA ALA A 103 -11.47 -6.70 19.23
C ALA A 103 -10.80 -5.39 19.65
N VAL A 104 -10.93 -5.01 20.93
CA VAL A 104 -10.23 -3.86 21.51
C VAL A 104 -8.93 -4.34 22.12
N TYR A 105 -7.81 -3.77 21.67
CA TYR A 105 -6.49 -4.06 22.19
C TYR A 105 -5.94 -2.84 22.93
N GLU A 106 -5.68 -2.99 24.22
CA GLU A 106 -5.01 -1.98 25.02
C GLU A 106 -3.50 -2.24 25.05
N VAL A 107 -2.72 -1.15 25.01
CA VAL A 107 -1.28 -1.24 25.23
C VAL A 107 -0.99 -1.40 26.69
N LYS A 108 -0.04 -2.27 27.03
CA LYS A 108 0.37 -2.50 28.41
C LYS A 108 1.37 -1.43 28.86
N GLY A 109 1.10 -0.85 30.04
CA GLY A 109 2.00 0.09 30.69
C GLY A 109 1.94 1.51 30.14
N LYS A 110 2.84 2.35 30.62
CA LYS A 110 3.00 3.75 30.17
C LYS A 110 4.15 3.83 29.16
N PRO A 111 4.13 4.83 28.25
CA PRO A 111 5.24 5.10 27.36
C PRO A 111 6.54 5.34 28.14
N VAL A 112 7.60 4.70 27.70
CA VAL A 112 8.95 4.88 28.24
C VAL A 112 9.84 5.43 27.14
N TYR A 113 10.41 6.60 27.42
CA TYR A 113 11.38 7.30 26.57
C TYR A 113 12.67 7.45 27.38
N GLY A 114 13.77 6.92 26.89
CA GLY A 114 15.02 6.98 27.60
C GLY A 114 16.10 6.22 26.84
N GLU A 115 16.76 5.27 27.51
CA GLU A 115 17.73 4.39 26.84
C GLU A 115 17.05 3.35 25.94
N LYS A 116 15.76 3.08 26.16
CA LYS A 116 14.93 2.17 25.36
C LYS A 116 13.56 2.78 25.10
N LEU A 117 12.94 2.36 24.02
CA LEU A 117 11.54 2.62 23.69
C LEU A 117 10.75 1.34 23.88
N ASN A 118 9.68 1.39 24.66
CA ASN A 118 8.78 0.25 24.81
C ASN A 118 7.62 0.30 23.81
N THR A 119 6.79 -0.74 23.79
CA THR A 119 5.62 -0.83 22.91
C THR A 119 4.69 0.37 23.06
N ALA A 120 4.46 0.86 24.29
CA ALA A 120 3.59 2.02 24.52
C ALA A 120 4.17 3.31 23.92
N ALA A 121 5.48 3.51 23.99
CA ALA A 121 6.16 4.62 23.33
C ALA A 121 6.06 4.53 21.81
N MET A 122 6.24 3.33 21.21
CA MET A 122 6.08 3.12 19.79
C MET A 122 4.64 3.41 19.33
N VAL A 123 3.65 3.01 20.11
CA VAL A 123 2.23 3.30 19.84
C VAL A 123 1.99 4.82 19.84
N GLU A 124 2.54 5.56 20.81
CA GLU A 124 2.41 7.01 20.87
C GLU A 124 3.15 7.72 19.72
N ILE A 125 4.33 7.23 19.33
CA ILE A 125 5.07 7.77 18.17
C ILE A 125 4.23 7.63 16.89
N VAL A 126 3.66 6.45 16.62
CA VAL A 126 2.82 6.24 15.43
C VAL A 126 1.52 7.05 15.50
N ASP A 127 0.95 7.21 16.69
CA ASP A 127 -0.23 8.06 16.91
C ASP A 127 0.07 9.53 16.53
N LYS A 128 1.19 10.07 17.02
CA LYS A 128 1.66 11.41 16.68
C LYS A 128 2.01 11.55 15.21
N MET A 129 2.64 10.54 14.61
CA MET A 129 2.91 10.53 13.19
C MET A 129 1.60 10.60 12.37
N ALA A 130 0.55 9.88 12.80
CA ALA A 130 -0.76 9.94 12.16
C ALA A 130 -1.37 11.34 12.26
N ASP A 131 -1.31 11.99 13.44
CA ASP A 131 -1.80 13.35 13.62
C ASP A 131 -1.08 14.32 12.67
N VAL A 132 0.25 14.30 12.63
CA VAL A 132 1.05 15.17 11.75
C VAL A 132 0.69 14.95 10.27
N ILE A 133 0.52 13.72 9.83
CA ILE A 133 0.14 13.41 8.44
C ILE A 133 -1.25 13.96 8.13
N ILE A 134 -2.22 13.80 9.03
CA ILE A 134 -3.60 14.25 8.83
C ILE A 134 -3.68 15.78 8.83
N GLU A 135 -2.97 16.45 9.75
CA GLU A 135 -2.93 17.91 9.86
C GLU A 135 -2.26 18.57 8.65
N ASN A 136 -1.31 17.88 8.02
CA ASN A 136 -0.55 18.38 6.87
C ASN A 136 -1.05 17.84 5.52
N GLU A 137 -2.28 17.36 5.41
CA GLU A 137 -2.85 16.87 4.15
C GLU A 137 -2.71 17.90 3.02
N VAL A 138 -3.11 19.15 3.24
CA VAL A 138 -3.03 20.21 2.22
C VAL A 138 -1.59 20.62 1.94
N PRO A 139 -0.74 20.92 2.94
CA PRO A 139 0.68 21.17 2.71
C PRO A 139 1.41 20.07 1.93
N PHE A 140 1.09 18.81 2.16
CA PHE A 140 1.69 17.70 1.42
C PHE A 140 1.23 17.65 -0.04
N CYS A 141 -0.04 17.97 -0.32
CA CYS A 141 -0.51 18.14 -1.70
C CYS A 141 0.18 19.33 -2.38
N ASP A 142 0.35 20.44 -1.66
CA ASP A 142 1.04 21.62 -2.16
C ASP A 142 2.54 21.36 -2.45
N ALA A 143 3.18 20.53 -1.65
CA ALA A 143 4.57 20.12 -1.89
C ALA A 143 4.71 19.20 -3.11
N ASP A 144 3.66 18.47 -3.45
CA ASP A 144 3.62 17.52 -4.56
C ASP A 144 3.14 18.13 -5.90
N LYS A 145 3.10 19.45 -6.01
CA LYS A 145 2.64 20.14 -7.24
C LYS A 145 3.43 19.80 -8.50
N MET A 146 4.65 19.31 -8.36
CA MET A 146 5.47 18.86 -9.49
C MET A 146 5.16 17.40 -9.89
N GLY A 147 4.40 16.67 -9.08
CA GLY A 147 3.81 15.37 -9.35
C GLY A 147 2.36 15.50 -9.80
N ASP A 148 1.48 14.69 -9.23
CA ASP A 148 0.03 14.74 -9.48
C ASP A 148 -0.75 15.54 -8.41
N GLY A 149 -0.06 16.04 -7.38
CA GLY A 149 -0.63 16.88 -6.34
C GLY A 149 -1.54 16.15 -5.36
N ASP A 150 -1.55 14.83 -5.34
CA ASP A 150 -2.49 14.03 -4.56
C ASP A 150 -1.87 13.36 -3.33
N PHE A 151 -0.54 13.46 -3.15
CA PHE A 151 0.18 12.76 -2.09
C PHE A 151 -0.44 12.96 -0.70
N GLY A 152 -0.75 14.21 -0.34
CA GLY A 152 -1.36 14.54 0.96
C GLY A 152 -2.70 13.83 1.17
N MET A 153 -3.60 13.89 0.20
CA MET A 153 -4.90 13.21 0.27
C MET A 153 -4.73 11.69 0.31
N SER A 154 -3.84 11.17 -0.52
CA SER A 154 -3.57 9.74 -0.63
C SER A 154 -3.07 9.16 0.69
N ILE A 155 -2.09 9.81 1.34
CA ILE A 155 -1.53 9.31 2.60
C ILE A 155 -2.48 9.57 3.79
N ALA A 156 -3.07 10.77 3.89
CA ALA A 156 -3.97 11.13 4.98
C ALA A 156 -5.20 10.22 5.06
N LYS A 157 -5.73 9.77 3.92
CA LYS A 157 -6.85 8.81 3.88
C LYS A 157 -6.55 7.54 4.70
N GLY A 158 -5.38 6.94 4.50
CA GLY A 158 -4.98 5.74 5.23
C GLY A 158 -4.77 5.99 6.72
N PHE A 159 -4.14 7.12 7.07
CA PHE A 159 -3.90 7.45 8.48
C PHE A 159 -5.16 7.90 9.23
N LYS A 160 -6.13 8.53 8.56
CA LYS A 160 -7.49 8.76 9.10
C LYS A 160 -8.17 7.44 9.43
N GLN A 161 -8.11 6.45 8.54
CA GLN A 161 -8.66 5.12 8.79
C GLN A 161 -7.89 4.39 9.92
N LEU A 162 -6.55 4.52 9.96
CA LEU A 162 -5.75 3.96 11.05
C LEU A 162 -6.19 4.50 12.42
N LYS A 163 -6.46 5.82 12.52
CA LYS A 163 -6.98 6.44 13.73
C LYS A 163 -8.39 5.95 14.08
N ALA A 164 -9.27 5.79 13.08
CA ALA A 164 -10.62 5.28 13.27
C ALA A 164 -10.60 3.84 13.83
N ASP A 165 -9.67 3.00 13.33
CA ASP A 165 -9.52 1.60 13.73
C ASP A 165 -8.50 1.40 14.87
N TRP A 166 -8.08 2.47 15.56
CA TRP A 166 -6.98 2.45 16.51
C TRP A 166 -7.15 1.43 17.65
N ALA A 167 -8.39 1.30 18.14
CA ALA A 167 -8.71 0.37 19.23
C ALA A 167 -8.52 -1.10 18.81
N SER A 168 -8.72 -1.42 17.54
CA SER A 168 -8.60 -2.77 17.01
C SER A 168 -7.18 -3.16 16.58
N ARG A 169 -6.20 -2.23 16.65
CA ARG A 169 -4.81 -2.54 16.34
C ARG A 169 -4.16 -3.37 17.44
N LYS A 170 -3.49 -4.45 17.03
CA LYS A 170 -2.74 -5.30 17.98
C LYS A 170 -1.61 -4.49 18.60
N LYS A 171 -1.48 -4.52 19.91
CA LYS A 171 -0.51 -3.74 20.70
C LYS A 171 0.23 -4.59 21.73
N GLY A 172 0.33 -5.90 21.47
CA GLY A 172 1.00 -6.84 22.39
C GLY A 172 2.51 -6.65 22.44
N ASN A 173 3.11 -6.31 21.31
CA ASN A 173 4.53 -5.98 21.17
C ASN A 173 4.71 -5.04 19.96
N ILE A 174 5.93 -4.50 19.80
CA ILE A 174 6.25 -3.52 18.74
C ILE A 174 6.00 -4.11 17.34
N GLY A 175 6.42 -5.35 17.12
CA GLY A 175 6.29 -5.98 15.81
C GLY A 175 4.84 -6.23 15.40
N GLU A 176 4.03 -6.80 16.29
CA GLU A 176 2.59 -6.99 16.03
C GLU A 176 1.87 -5.67 15.77
N PHE A 177 2.22 -4.63 16.53
CA PHE A 177 1.63 -3.31 16.37
C PHE A 177 1.94 -2.73 14.98
N LEU A 178 3.22 -2.67 14.58
CA LEU A 178 3.63 -2.13 13.29
C LEU A 178 3.04 -2.94 12.11
N VAL A 179 3.01 -4.29 12.21
CA VAL A 179 2.37 -5.13 11.20
C VAL A 179 0.88 -4.83 11.10
N SER A 180 0.17 -4.70 12.23
CA SER A 180 -1.27 -4.40 12.20
C SER A 180 -1.58 -3.01 11.65
N CYS A 181 -0.69 -2.02 11.84
CA CYS A 181 -0.79 -0.72 11.19
C CYS A 181 -0.56 -0.83 9.68
N SER A 182 0.40 -1.65 9.25
CA SER A 182 0.72 -1.84 7.83
C SER A 182 -0.47 -2.33 7.00
N GLU A 183 -1.35 -3.12 7.59
CA GLU A 183 -2.56 -3.66 6.93
C GLU A 183 -3.51 -2.53 6.54
N ILE A 184 -3.78 -1.61 7.46
CA ILE A 184 -4.65 -0.45 7.21
C ILE A 184 -4.00 0.54 6.24
N ILE A 185 -2.71 0.85 6.45
CA ILE A 185 -1.98 1.78 5.59
C ILE A 185 -1.98 1.27 4.15
N LYS A 186 -1.70 -0.02 3.95
CA LYS A 186 -1.70 -0.65 2.63
C LYS A 186 -3.06 -0.61 1.94
N GLU A 187 -4.13 -0.83 2.70
CA GLU A 187 -5.49 -0.94 2.16
C GLU A 187 -6.10 0.43 1.86
N TYR A 188 -5.85 1.44 2.70
CA TYR A 188 -6.59 2.71 2.65
C TYR A 188 -5.79 3.90 2.12
N CYS A 189 -4.45 3.89 2.16
CA CYS A 189 -3.69 4.93 1.45
C CYS A 189 -3.87 4.78 -0.05
N GLY A 190 -4.03 5.90 -0.75
CA GLY A 190 -4.22 5.92 -2.20
C GLY A 190 -2.93 5.70 -2.98
N GLY A 191 -3.08 5.40 -4.27
CA GLY A 191 -1.98 5.35 -5.24
C GLY A 191 -0.83 4.43 -4.83
N ALA A 192 0.39 4.85 -5.13
CA ALA A 192 1.62 4.16 -4.74
C ALA A 192 1.92 4.25 -3.24
N SER A 193 1.30 5.21 -2.52
CA SER A 193 1.55 5.43 -1.10
C SER A 193 1.16 4.22 -0.25
N GLY A 194 0.05 3.56 -0.55
CA GLY A 194 -0.39 2.38 0.19
C GLY A 194 0.64 1.25 0.20
N PRO A 195 1.03 0.70 -0.95
CA PRO A 195 2.07 -0.32 -1.04
C PRO A 195 3.41 0.10 -0.44
N ILE A 196 3.87 1.33 -0.67
CA ILE A 196 5.16 1.84 -0.21
C ILE A 196 5.18 1.97 1.31
N TRP A 197 4.27 2.75 1.88
CA TRP A 197 4.20 2.98 3.33
C TRP A 197 3.79 1.72 4.08
N GLY A 198 2.84 0.96 3.55
CA GLY A 198 2.46 -0.33 4.13
C GLY A 198 3.62 -1.32 4.17
N SER A 199 4.50 -1.34 3.16
CA SER A 199 5.70 -2.16 3.18
C SER A 199 6.72 -1.68 4.20
N ALA A 200 6.92 -0.36 4.36
CA ALA A 200 7.79 0.18 5.39
C ALA A 200 7.38 -0.35 6.78
N PHE A 201 6.11 -0.17 7.15
CA PHE A 201 5.57 -0.66 8.42
C PHE A 201 5.65 -2.18 8.57
N LYS A 202 5.36 -2.93 7.50
CA LYS A 202 5.41 -4.40 7.52
C LYS A 202 6.81 -4.92 7.76
N TYR A 203 7.80 -4.38 7.08
CA TYR A 203 9.19 -4.81 7.23
C TYR A 203 9.76 -4.36 8.58
N ALA A 204 9.45 -3.14 9.02
CA ALA A 204 9.77 -2.66 10.36
C ALA A 204 9.20 -3.57 11.45
N GLY A 205 7.92 -3.94 11.35
CA GLY A 205 7.29 -4.85 12.28
C GLY A 205 7.89 -6.25 12.29
N LYS A 206 8.28 -6.78 11.13
CA LYS A 206 8.96 -8.07 11.04
C LYS A 206 10.34 -8.04 11.71
N ALA A 207 11.11 -6.97 11.55
CA ALA A 207 12.41 -6.79 12.19
C ALA A 207 12.27 -6.64 13.72
N ALA A 208 11.25 -5.92 14.17
CA ALA A 208 10.94 -5.83 15.60
C ALA A 208 10.54 -7.18 16.21
N GLY A 209 9.87 -8.04 15.43
CA GLY A 209 9.45 -9.37 15.89
C GLY A 209 8.56 -9.30 17.13
N SER A 210 8.88 -10.06 18.17
CA SER A 210 8.16 -10.08 19.45
C SER A 210 8.74 -9.14 20.50
N LYS A 211 9.62 -8.21 20.13
CA LYS A 211 10.26 -7.28 21.08
C LYS A 211 9.21 -6.36 21.70
N GLU A 212 9.18 -6.27 23.01
CA GLU A 212 8.34 -5.33 23.75
C GLU A 212 9.04 -4.00 24.00
N GLU A 213 10.36 -3.97 23.89
CA GLU A 213 11.23 -2.79 23.96
C GLU A 213 12.41 -2.89 23.01
N VAL A 214 12.91 -1.74 22.56
CA VAL A 214 14.09 -1.62 21.70
C VAL A 214 14.99 -0.49 22.19
N ASP A 215 16.30 -0.73 22.13
CA ASP A 215 17.34 0.28 22.27
C ASP A 215 17.64 0.96 20.92
N LEU A 216 18.66 1.81 20.85
CA LEU A 216 19.06 2.51 19.64
C LEU A 216 19.42 1.54 18.51
N ALA A 217 20.11 0.44 18.82
CA ALA A 217 20.47 -0.56 17.82
C ALA A 217 19.23 -1.28 17.26
N GLY A 218 18.29 -1.65 18.11
CA GLY A 218 17.04 -2.24 17.70
C GLY A 218 16.16 -1.27 16.88
N LEU A 219 16.19 0.03 17.22
CA LEU A 219 15.50 1.05 16.41
C LEU A 219 16.15 1.20 15.04
N ALA A 220 17.49 1.21 14.97
CA ALA A 220 18.22 1.24 13.70
C ALA A 220 17.87 0.02 12.81
N GLU A 221 17.81 -1.19 13.39
CA GLU A 221 17.37 -2.39 12.66
C GLU A 221 15.96 -2.23 12.08
N ILE A 222 15.03 -1.69 12.86
CA ILE A 222 13.65 -1.44 12.44
C ILE A 222 13.62 -0.44 11.27
N MET A 223 14.37 0.64 11.33
CA MET A 223 14.43 1.66 10.29
C MET A 223 15.12 1.15 9.01
N GLN A 224 16.18 0.37 9.13
CA GLN A 224 16.81 -0.29 7.97
C GLN A 224 15.87 -1.28 7.30
N ALA A 225 15.09 -2.04 8.07
CA ALA A 225 14.09 -2.93 7.53
C ALA A 225 12.96 -2.15 6.82
N ALA A 226 12.50 -1.04 7.39
CA ALA A 226 11.53 -0.15 6.74
C ALA A 226 12.04 0.33 5.37
N ASN A 227 13.29 0.82 5.31
CA ASN A 227 13.94 1.25 4.07
C ASN A 227 14.03 0.11 3.04
N THR A 228 14.39 -1.09 3.47
CA THR A 228 14.41 -2.29 2.62
C THR A 228 13.02 -2.58 2.05
N GLY A 229 11.98 -2.50 2.87
CA GLY A 229 10.59 -2.71 2.44
C GLY A 229 10.15 -1.71 1.36
N VAL A 230 10.49 -0.44 1.52
CA VAL A 230 10.23 0.61 0.53
C VAL A 230 10.98 0.31 -0.78
N TYR A 231 12.28 0.03 -0.70
CA TYR A 231 13.10 -0.27 -1.86
C TYR A 231 12.58 -1.47 -2.65
N GLU A 232 12.34 -2.60 -1.99
CA GLU A 232 11.86 -3.83 -2.64
C GLU A 232 10.48 -3.67 -3.25
N THR A 233 9.61 -2.87 -2.65
CA THR A 233 8.29 -2.57 -3.19
C THR A 233 8.40 -1.66 -4.40
N GLY A 234 9.21 -0.61 -4.34
CA GLY A 234 9.47 0.28 -5.47
C GLY A 234 10.09 -0.47 -6.64
N LYS A 235 11.07 -1.34 -6.40
CA LYS A 235 11.70 -2.17 -7.44
C LYS A 235 10.69 -3.07 -8.15
N ARG A 236 9.76 -3.69 -7.43
CA ARG A 236 8.71 -4.53 -8.04
C ARG A 236 7.72 -3.72 -8.86
N SER A 237 7.34 -2.53 -8.38
CA SER A 237 6.31 -1.70 -9.01
C SER A 237 6.81 -0.92 -10.21
N PHE A 238 8.07 -0.47 -10.17
CA PHE A 238 8.64 0.45 -11.18
C PHE A 238 9.84 -0.12 -11.92
N GLY A 239 10.18 -1.39 -11.70
CA GLY A 239 11.32 -2.08 -12.34
C GLY A 239 12.70 -1.72 -11.78
N LYS A 240 12.82 -0.63 -11.03
CA LYS A 240 14.02 -0.23 -10.30
C LYS A 240 13.66 0.30 -8.92
N GLY A 241 14.55 0.13 -7.94
CA GLY A 241 14.41 0.78 -6.65
C GLY A 241 14.80 2.26 -6.74
N ALA A 242 14.15 3.11 -5.93
CA ALA A 242 14.53 4.50 -5.78
C ALA A 242 15.87 4.61 -5.04
N VAL A 243 16.69 5.59 -5.42
CA VAL A 243 17.94 5.93 -4.74
C VAL A 243 17.86 7.35 -4.19
N VAL A 244 18.76 7.69 -3.27
CA VAL A 244 18.86 9.07 -2.75
C VAL A 244 19.16 10.02 -3.92
N GLY A 245 18.37 11.08 -4.03
CA GLY A 245 18.38 12.04 -5.15
C GLY A 245 17.17 11.91 -6.09
N ASP A 246 16.41 10.82 -6.01
CA ASP A 246 15.21 10.59 -6.84
C ASP A 246 13.97 11.37 -6.36
N LYS A 247 14.11 12.17 -5.28
CA LYS A 247 13.04 12.99 -4.66
C LYS A 247 11.84 12.15 -4.23
N THR A 248 12.13 11.09 -3.47
CA THR A 248 11.14 10.14 -2.94
C THR A 248 11.27 10.00 -1.42
N LEU A 249 10.42 9.17 -0.81
CA LEU A 249 10.54 8.78 0.61
C LEU A 249 11.95 8.25 0.97
N VAL A 250 12.65 7.65 0.02
CA VAL A 250 14.01 7.10 0.22
C VAL A 250 15.01 8.20 0.57
N ASP A 251 14.81 9.44 0.10
CA ASP A 251 15.69 10.59 0.39
C ASP A 251 15.70 10.98 1.87
N ALA A 252 14.63 10.68 2.59
CA ALA A 252 14.57 10.91 4.05
C ALA A 252 14.84 9.62 4.83
N LEU A 253 14.23 8.51 4.43
CA LEU A 253 14.23 7.26 5.18
C LEU A 253 15.62 6.60 5.21
N LYS A 254 16.31 6.54 4.08
CA LYS A 254 17.61 5.88 3.99
C LYS A 254 18.70 6.61 4.79
N PRO A 255 18.91 7.94 4.64
CA PRO A 255 19.89 8.64 5.47
C PRO A 255 19.57 8.57 6.97
N CYS A 256 18.28 8.64 7.34
CA CYS A 256 17.85 8.46 8.74
C CYS A 256 18.25 7.08 9.28
N ALA A 257 17.98 6.01 8.54
CA ALA A 257 18.33 4.67 8.94
C ALA A 257 19.86 4.47 9.06
N GLU A 258 20.63 5.03 8.13
CA GLU A 258 22.10 4.99 8.14
C GLU A 258 22.68 5.79 9.32
N ALA A 259 22.12 6.96 9.65
CA ALA A 259 22.54 7.76 10.78
C ALA A 259 22.28 7.04 12.11
N LEU A 260 21.11 6.44 12.30
CA LEU A 260 20.79 5.65 13.49
C LEU A 260 21.71 4.44 13.64
N GLU A 261 22.03 3.78 12.54
CA GLU A 261 22.97 2.64 12.56
C GLU A 261 24.40 3.10 12.95
N ALA A 262 24.85 4.23 12.42
CA ALA A 262 26.15 4.80 12.75
C ALA A 262 26.23 5.20 14.23
N ALA A 263 25.22 5.87 14.77
CA ALA A 263 25.10 6.24 16.16
C ALA A 263 25.08 5.01 17.09
N ALA A 264 24.33 3.97 16.72
CA ALA A 264 24.32 2.71 17.47
C ALA A 264 25.67 2.02 17.48
N LYS A 265 26.39 2.00 16.36
CA LYS A 265 27.77 1.44 16.27
C LYS A 265 28.79 2.26 17.06
N ALA A 266 28.58 3.57 17.18
CA ALA A 266 29.41 4.45 18.02
C ALA A 266 29.15 4.24 19.52
N GLY A 267 28.11 3.50 19.90
CA GLY A 267 27.71 3.27 21.28
C GLY A 267 26.92 4.43 21.89
N ASP A 268 26.31 5.27 21.05
CA ASP A 268 25.50 6.38 21.50
C ASP A 268 24.24 5.90 22.23
N LYS A 269 23.78 6.73 23.16
CA LYS A 269 22.48 6.51 23.82
C LYS A 269 21.35 6.96 22.91
N MET A 270 20.14 6.43 23.14
CA MET A 270 18.95 6.72 22.33
C MET A 270 18.76 8.22 22.05
N LYS A 271 18.86 9.08 23.06
CA LYS A 271 18.68 10.53 22.89
C LYS A 271 19.71 11.13 21.94
N ALA A 272 20.99 10.82 22.15
CA ALA A 272 22.08 11.33 21.31
C ALA A 272 22.02 10.83 19.87
N GLY A 273 21.51 9.61 19.68
CA GLY A 273 21.35 9.03 18.34
C GLY A 273 20.11 9.55 17.59
N LEU A 274 19.18 10.19 18.29
CA LEU A 274 17.97 10.80 17.69
C LEU A 274 18.15 12.31 17.43
N ASP A 275 19.07 12.99 18.15
CA ASP A 275 19.44 14.39 17.95
C ASP A 275 20.38 14.55 16.75
#